data_f38ec8f9ecdae49004e6f0b4ea74a1e6
#
_entry.id   f38ec8f9ecdae49004e6f0b4ea74a1e6
#
_cell.length_a   1.000
_cell.length_b   1.000
_cell.length_c   1.000
_cell.angle_alpha   90.00
_cell.angle_beta   90.00
_cell.angle_gamma   90.00
#
_symmetry.space_group_name_H-M   'P 1'
#
loop_
_entity.id
_entity.type
_entity.pdbx_description
1 polymer ?
#
loop_
_entity_poly.entity_id
_entity_poly.type
_entity_poly.pdbx_seq_one_letter_code
_entity_poly.pdbx_strand_id
1 'polypeptide(L)'
;MTAERKDLVSALGHSLKAIDDDYKEEMRELRSLFAEAKKEAEKDEPDSVKLKALLADAGEMVRTFTILDPAWQAVQRVAKMFGML
;
A
#
# COMPACT_ATOMS: atom_id res chain seq x y z
N MET A 1 -0.77 -12.07 14.09
CA MET A 1 -0.29 -11.41 12.85
C MET A 1 1.12 -11.89 12.52
N THR A 2 1.36 -12.30 11.29
CA THR A 2 2.69 -12.74 10.85
C THR A 2 3.64 -11.57 10.71
N ALA A 3 4.96 -11.84 10.73
CA ALA A 3 5.97 -10.79 10.57
C ALA A 3 5.82 -10.08 9.21
N GLU A 4 5.57 -10.86 8.15
CA GLU A 4 5.37 -10.31 6.80
C GLU A 4 4.15 -9.39 6.74
N ARG A 5 3.08 -9.75 7.43
CA ARG A 5 1.86 -8.93 7.46
C ARG A 5 2.10 -7.63 8.20
N LYS A 6 2.86 -7.67 9.30
CA LYS A 6 3.28 -6.45 10.01
C LYS A 6 4.12 -5.56 9.11
N ASP A 7 5.01 -6.16 8.34
CA ASP A 7 5.85 -5.41 7.42
C ASP A 7 5.02 -4.75 6.32
N LEU A 8 3.98 -5.44 5.82
CA LEU A 8 3.08 -4.86 4.83
C LEU A 8 2.31 -3.68 5.42
N VAL A 9 1.75 -3.84 6.61
CA VAL A 9 1.04 -2.75 7.30
C VAL A 9 1.97 -1.56 7.52
N SER A 10 3.19 -1.81 7.95
CA SER A 10 4.19 -0.76 8.17
C SER A 10 4.54 -0.05 6.87
N ALA A 11 4.76 -0.79 5.78
CA ALA A 11 5.08 -0.21 4.48
C ALA A 11 3.93 0.64 3.95
N LEU A 12 2.70 0.18 4.10
CA LEU A 12 1.52 0.94 3.70
C LEU A 12 1.37 2.21 4.55
N GLY A 13 1.67 2.11 5.85
CA GLY A 13 1.67 3.27 6.75
C GLY A 13 2.70 4.32 6.33
N HIS A 14 3.89 3.89 5.92
CA HIS A 14 4.91 4.81 5.42
C HIS A 14 4.48 5.48 4.12
N SER A 15 3.79 4.74 3.24
CA SER A 15 3.25 5.31 2.00
C SER A 15 2.20 6.37 2.30
N LEU A 16 1.32 6.11 3.26
CA LEU A 16 0.32 7.09 3.69
C LEU A 16 0.97 8.34 4.26
N LYS A 17 2.01 8.17 5.08
CA LYS A 17 2.72 9.30 5.64
C LYS A 17 3.40 10.13 4.56
N ALA A 18 4.01 9.47 3.57
CA ALA A 18 4.65 10.17 2.46
C ALA A 18 3.65 11.01 1.67
N ILE A 19 2.44 10.49 1.47
CA ILE A 19 1.37 11.23 0.82
C ILE A 19 0.94 12.43 1.67
N ASP A 20 0.73 12.22 2.97
CA ASP A 20 0.28 13.28 3.87
C ASP A 20 1.32 14.39 4.02
N ASP A 21 2.61 14.05 3.97
CA ASP A 21 3.70 15.03 4.09
C ASP A 21 3.77 15.97 2.88
N ASP A 22 3.34 15.50 1.71
CA ASP A 22 3.35 16.30 0.48
C ASP A 22 2.04 16.12 -0.29
N TYR A 23 0.94 16.27 0.43
CA TYR A 23 -0.40 16.00 -0.11
C TYR A 23 -0.76 16.92 -1.27
N LYS A 24 -1.31 16.33 -2.32
CA LYS A 24 -1.91 17.02 -3.44
C LYS A 24 -3.27 16.41 -3.72
N GLU A 25 -4.19 17.22 -4.22
CA GLU A 25 -5.57 16.78 -4.50
C GLU A 25 -5.59 15.55 -5.42
N GLU A 26 -4.66 15.48 -6.35
CA GLU A 26 -4.55 14.34 -7.28
C GLU A 26 -4.23 13.03 -6.58
N MET A 27 -3.73 13.10 -5.34
CA MET A 27 -3.37 11.92 -4.55
C MET A 27 -4.51 11.37 -3.71
N ARG A 28 -5.66 12.02 -3.72
CA ARG A 28 -6.79 11.63 -2.86
C ARG A 28 -7.19 10.17 -3.04
N GLU A 29 -7.36 9.75 -4.28
CA GLU A 29 -7.77 8.39 -4.61
C GLU A 29 -6.69 7.37 -4.20
N LEU A 30 -5.44 7.70 -4.47
CA LEU A 30 -4.31 6.85 -4.11
C LEU A 30 -4.22 6.69 -2.59
N ARG A 31 -4.40 7.79 -1.84
CA ARG A 31 -4.41 7.74 -0.38
C ARG A 31 -5.51 6.82 0.12
N SER A 32 -6.68 6.91 -0.49
CA SER A 32 -7.82 6.06 -0.13
C SER A 32 -7.50 4.58 -0.35
N LEU A 33 -6.85 4.24 -1.47
CA LEU A 33 -6.45 2.88 -1.78
C LEU A 33 -5.44 2.35 -0.75
N PHE A 34 -4.45 3.14 -0.39
CA PHE A 34 -3.47 2.74 0.62
C PHE A 34 -4.12 2.57 1.99
N ALA A 35 -5.03 3.46 2.36
CA ALA A 35 -5.74 3.35 3.64
C ALA A 35 -6.58 2.08 3.70
N GLU A 36 -7.29 1.75 2.62
CA GLU A 36 -8.08 0.54 2.54
C GLU A 36 -7.22 -0.72 2.57
N ALA A 37 -6.09 -0.69 1.84
CA ALA A 37 -5.17 -1.81 1.82
C ALA A 37 -4.58 -2.06 3.21
N LYS A 38 -4.18 -1.00 3.90
CA LYS A 38 -3.65 -1.10 5.26
C LYS A 38 -4.70 -1.69 6.20
N LYS A 39 -5.93 -1.20 6.11
CA LYS A 39 -7.04 -1.67 6.94
C LYS A 39 -7.32 -3.16 6.69
N GLU A 40 -7.30 -3.59 5.43
CA GLU A 40 -7.51 -4.98 5.08
C GLU A 40 -6.37 -5.86 5.62
N ALA A 41 -5.13 -5.40 5.50
CA ALA A 41 -3.97 -6.15 5.99
C ALA A 41 -3.95 -6.28 7.51
N GLU A 42 -4.60 -5.37 8.22
CA GLU A 42 -4.68 -5.41 9.69
C GLU A 42 -5.74 -6.38 10.23
N LYS A 43 -6.64 -6.88 9.39
CA LYS A 43 -7.68 -7.82 9.81
C LYS A 43 -7.07 -9.15 10.23
N ASP A 44 -7.77 -9.87 11.12
CA ASP A 44 -7.35 -11.21 11.55
C ASP A 44 -7.29 -12.17 10.37
N GLU A 45 -8.25 -12.07 9.44
CA GLU A 45 -8.30 -12.88 8.24
C GLU A 45 -8.41 -11.96 7.02
N PRO A 46 -7.27 -11.39 6.55
CA PRO A 46 -7.31 -10.50 5.40
C PRO A 46 -7.75 -11.24 4.14
N ASP A 47 -8.60 -10.58 3.35
CA ASP A 47 -8.97 -11.09 2.03
C ASP A 47 -7.83 -10.80 1.05
N SER A 48 -7.09 -11.84 0.69
CA SER A 48 -5.93 -11.69 -0.19
C SER A 48 -6.30 -11.25 -1.60
N VAL A 49 -7.47 -11.63 -2.09
CA VAL A 49 -7.94 -11.21 -3.41
C VAL A 49 -8.23 -9.71 -3.41
N LYS A 50 -8.93 -9.24 -2.40
CA LYS A 50 -9.23 -7.81 -2.25
C LYS A 50 -7.95 -7.00 -2.07
N LEU A 51 -7.04 -7.47 -1.22
CA LEU A 51 -5.77 -6.79 -0.96
C LEU A 51 -4.93 -6.70 -2.23
N LYS A 52 -4.86 -7.79 -2.99
CA LYS A 52 -4.15 -7.81 -4.27
C LYS A 52 -4.73 -6.80 -5.25
N ALA A 53 -6.07 -6.73 -5.34
CA ALA A 53 -6.74 -5.77 -6.22
C ALA A 53 -6.43 -4.32 -5.81
N LEU A 54 -6.47 -4.03 -4.51
CA LEU A 54 -6.16 -2.70 -4.00
C LEU A 54 -4.72 -2.30 -4.32
N LEU A 55 -3.78 -3.23 -4.14
CA LEU A 55 -2.37 -2.98 -4.42
C LEU A 55 -2.12 -2.80 -5.92
N ALA A 56 -2.82 -3.55 -6.77
CA ALA A 56 -2.71 -3.40 -8.22
C ALA A 56 -3.19 -2.02 -8.66
N ASP A 57 -4.33 -1.57 -8.14
CA ASP A 57 -4.87 -0.26 -8.45
C ASP A 57 -3.95 0.86 -7.95
N ALA A 58 -3.43 0.72 -6.73
CA ALA A 58 -2.48 1.67 -6.19
C ALA A 58 -1.21 1.74 -7.03
N GLY A 59 -0.71 0.62 -7.50
CA GLY A 59 0.48 0.56 -8.34
C GLY A 59 0.33 1.33 -9.64
N GLU A 60 -0.85 1.27 -10.25
CA GLU A 60 -1.12 2.04 -11.46
C GLU A 60 -1.05 3.54 -11.20
N MET A 61 -1.60 3.99 -10.07
CA MET A 61 -1.62 5.40 -9.71
C MET A 61 -0.25 5.92 -9.26
N VAL A 62 0.51 5.10 -8.53
CA VAL A 62 1.81 5.50 -7.98
C VAL A 62 2.78 5.92 -9.09
N ARG A 63 2.67 5.32 -10.28
CA ARG A 63 3.54 5.65 -11.40
C ARG A 63 3.50 7.12 -11.78
N THR A 64 2.40 7.80 -11.45
CA THR A 64 2.22 9.23 -11.73
C THR A 64 2.97 10.12 -10.73
N PHE A 65 3.35 9.56 -9.57
CA PHE A 65 3.94 10.32 -8.46
C PHE A 65 5.30 9.74 -8.08
N THR A 66 6.35 10.19 -8.75
CA THR A 66 7.72 9.68 -8.52
C THR A 66 8.20 9.86 -7.10
N ILE A 67 7.69 10.86 -6.38
CA ILE A 67 8.04 11.11 -4.98
C ILE A 67 7.69 9.92 -4.08
N LEU A 68 6.75 9.08 -4.51
CA LEU A 68 6.31 7.93 -3.74
C LEU A 68 7.09 6.64 -4.07
N ASP A 69 8.01 6.68 -5.04
CA ASP A 69 8.77 5.51 -5.47
C ASP A 69 9.43 4.74 -4.33
N PRO A 70 10.17 5.38 -3.40
CA PRO A 70 10.82 4.63 -2.32
C PRO A 70 9.83 3.90 -1.43
N ALA A 71 8.72 4.54 -1.07
CA ALA A 71 7.70 3.95 -0.22
C ALA A 71 7.00 2.80 -0.95
N TRP A 72 6.71 3.00 -2.23
CA TRP A 72 6.05 1.97 -3.05
C TRP A 72 6.94 0.75 -3.26
N GLN A 73 8.26 0.94 -3.42
CA GLN A 73 9.18 -0.18 -3.54
C GLN A 73 9.15 -1.07 -2.30
N ALA A 74 9.03 -0.47 -1.11
CA ALA A 74 8.89 -1.22 0.13
C ALA A 74 7.61 -2.06 0.13
N VAL A 75 6.49 -1.47 -0.31
CA VAL A 75 5.22 -2.18 -0.42
C VAL A 75 5.33 -3.36 -1.39
N GLN A 76 5.93 -3.13 -2.56
CA GLN A 76 6.10 -4.17 -3.56
C GLN A 76 6.93 -5.34 -3.04
N ARG A 77 8.01 -5.03 -2.33
CA ARG A 77 8.90 -6.06 -1.78
C ARG A 77 8.13 -6.99 -0.85
N VAL A 78 7.37 -6.42 0.06
CA VAL A 78 6.60 -7.21 1.01
C VAL A 78 5.47 -7.96 0.31
N ALA A 79 4.78 -7.30 -0.61
CA ALA A 79 3.68 -7.93 -1.35
C ALA A 79 4.15 -9.14 -2.17
N LYS A 80 5.35 -9.08 -2.72
CA LYS A 80 5.94 -10.23 -3.42
C LYS A 80 6.16 -11.41 -2.50
N MET A 81 6.52 -11.16 -1.25
CA MET A 81 6.70 -12.23 -0.26
C MET A 81 5.41 -12.97 0.02
N PHE A 82 4.27 -12.30 -0.15
CA PHE A 82 2.95 -12.92 -0.04
C PHE A 82 2.45 -13.55 -1.34
N GLY A 83 3.22 -13.42 -2.43
CA GLY A 83 2.78 -13.89 -3.73
C GLY A 83 1.67 -13.04 -4.35
N MET A 84 1.54 -11.79 -3.93
CA MET A 84 0.50 -10.89 -4.41
C MET A 84 0.87 -10.11 -5.66
N LEU A 85 2.14 -10.04 -5.97
CA LEU A 85 2.64 -9.33 -7.15
C LEU A 85 3.57 -10.22 -7.95
#